data_02470b191dce00bfb66a8413c7a561aa
#
_entry.id   02470b191dce00bfb66a8413c7a561aa
#
_cell.length_a   1.000
_cell.length_b   1.000
_cell.length_c   1.000
_cell.angle_alpha   90.00
_cell.angle_beta   90.00
_cell.angle_gamma   90.00
#
_symmetry.space_group_name_H-M   'P 1'
#
loop_
_entity.id
_entity.type
_entity.pdbx_description
1 polymer ?
#
loop_
_entity_poly.entity_id
_entity_poly.type
_entity_poly.pdbx_seq_one_letter_code
_entity_poly.pdbx_strand_id
1 'polypeptide(L)'
;MTHEDLISWLDAYQRAWQARDAEAVGELFAEDATYQETPFVQPLRGRAAIREYWTNAVVRTQEQIRCGYEILAMRENSAIAHWWASFVRTSTKAQVKLDGIFLLSFTSGNLCRDLREWWMKTN
;
A
#
# COMPACT_ATOMS: atom_id res chain seq x y z
N MET A 1 -18.12 3.98 4.48
CA MET A 1 -17.32 3.99 3.22
C MET A 1 -18.13 3.37 2.10
N THR A 2 -18.21 4.05 0.99
CA THR A 2 -18.87 3.50 -0.21
C THR A 2 -17.85 2.76 -1.07
N HIS A 3 -18.35 2.01 -2.05
CA HIS A 3 -17.49 1.36 -3.04
C HIS A 3 -16.65 2.40 -3.80
N GLU A 4 -17.24 3.54 -4.13
CA GLU A 4 -16.53 4.62 -4.79
C GLU A 4 -15.44 5.24 -3.91
N ASP A 5 -15.67 5.34 -2.61
CA ASP A 5 -14.66 5.81 -1.67
C ASP A 5 -13.45 4.87 -1.66
N LEU A 6 -13.72 3.57 -1.71
CA LEU A 6 -12.64 2.57 -1.74
C LEU A 6 -11.84 2.66 -3.05
N ILE A 7 -12.52 2.81 -4.18
CA ILE A 7 -11.86 3.01 -5.48
C ILE A 7 -10.97 4.25 -5.43
N SER A 8 -11.49 5.35 -4.90
CA SER A 8 -10.72 6.60 -4.77
C SER A 8 -9.46 6.39 -3.93
N TRP A 9 -9.58 5.67 -2.82
CA TRP A 9 -8.45 5.39 -1.96
C TRP A 9 -7.39 4.53 -2.65
N LEU A 10 -7.84 3.44 -3.30
CA LEU A 10 -6.93 2.54 -4.00
C LEU A 10 -6.25 3.23 -5.19
N ASP A 11 -6.99 4.05 -5.94
CA ASP A 11 -6.41 4.82 -7.04
C ASP A 11 -5.37 5.81 -6.52
N ALA A 12 -5.65 6.50 -5.42
CA ALA A 12 -4.69 7.43 -4.82
C ALA A 12 -3.43 6.72 -4.33
N TYR A 13 -3.59 5.55 -3.73
CA TYR A 13 -2.47 4.73 -3.28
C TYR A 13 -1.57 4.34 -4.45
N GLN A 14 -2.17 3.91 -5.56
CA GLN A 14 -1.44 3.51 -6.75
C GLN A 14 -0.70 4.69 -7.39
N ARG A 15 -1.36 5.84 -7.48
CA ARG A 15 -0.71 7.04 -8.01
C ARG A 15 0.47 7.46 -7.15
N ALA A 16 0.32 7.42 -5.83
CA ALA A 16 1.38 7.76 -4.91
C ALA A 16 2.57 6.80 -5.03
N TRP A 17 2.28 5.50 -5.16
CA TRP A 17 3.32 4.49 -5.37
C TRP A 17 4.08 4.74 -6.67
N GLN A 18 3.37 4.88 -7.78
CA GLN A 18 3.99 5.10 -9.09
C GLN A 18 4.78 6.41 -9.16
N ALA A 19 4.33 7.42 -8.43
CA ALA A 19 5.03 8.70 -8.33
C ALA A 19 6.17 8.68 -7.31
N ARG A 20 6.31 7.61 -6.54
CA ARG A 20 7.28 7.49 -5.45
C ARG A 20 7.13 8.62 -4.44
N ASP A 21 5.90 8.90 -4.07
CA ASP A 21 5.54 10.02 -3.19
C ASP A 21 5.14 9.49 -1.81
N ALA A 22 6.12 9.36 -0.92
CA ALA A 22 5.90 8.84 0.44
C ALA A 22 4.99 9.74 1.27
N GLU A 23 5.01 11.05 1.05
CA GLU A 23 4.11 11.98 1.73
C GLU A 23 2.66 11.72 1.36
N ALA A 24 2.39 11.55 0.06
CA ALA A 24 1.05 11.25 -0.42
C ALA A 24 0.54 9.91 0.12
N VAL A 25 1.42 8.90 0.21
CA VAL A 25 1.05 7.63 0.84
C VAL A 25 0.63 7.85 2.29
N GLY A 26 1.42 8.58 3.05
CA GLY A 26 1.13 8.85 4.46
C GLY A 26 -0.22 9.53 4.68
N GLU A 27 -0.60 10.42 3.79
CA GLU A 27 -1.86 11.14 3.89
C GLU A 27 -3.10 10.25 3.71
N LEU A 28 -2.93 9.05 3.19
CA LEU A 28 -4.01 8.07 3.03
C LEU A 28 -4.31 7.29 4.30
N PHE A 29 -3.50 7.46 5.33
CA PHE A 29 -3.60 6.71 6.59
C PHE A 29 -4.00 7.61 7.76
N ALA A 30 -4.73 7.04 8.72
CA ALA A 30 -5.01 7.72 9.97
C ALA A 30 -3.70 7.97 10.73
N GLU A 31 -3.69 8.96 11.59
CA GLU A 31 -2.48 9.34 12.35
C GLU A 31 -1.91 8.18 13.18
N ASP A 32 -2.81 7.36 13.72
CA ASP A 32 -2.46 6.20 14.55
C ASP A 32 -2.61 4.87 13.83
N ALA A 33 -2.57 4.89 12.50
CA ALA A 33 -2.76 3.68 11.69
C ALA A 33 -1.69 2.63 11.95
N THR A 34 -2.05 1.38 11.68
CA THR A 34 -1.11 0.26 11.68
C THR A 34 -0.92 -0.26 10.26
N TYR A 35 0.29 -0.69 9.97
CA TYR A 35 0.66 -1.16 8.64
C TYR A 35 1.55 -2.38 8.81
N GLN A 36 1.01 -3.55 8.47
CA GLN A 36 1.76 -4.80 8.56
C GLN A 36 2.15 -5.28 7.18
N GLU A 37 3.42 -5.14 6.88
CA GLU A 37 3.98 -5.40 5.56
C GLU A 37 4.01 -6.90 5.24
N THR A 38 4.30 -7.75 6.24
CA THR A 38 4.24 -9.21 6.11
C THR A 38 3.75 -9.81 7.43
N PRO A 39 3.24 -11.07 7.42
CA PRO A 39 2.62 -11.63 8.62
C PRO A 39 3.51 -11.74 9.85
N PHE A 40 4.79 -11.95 9.68
CA PHE A 40 5.69 -12.22 10.81
C PHE A 40 6.52 -11.03 11.26
N VAL A 41 6.30 -9.86 10.65
CA VAL A 41 7.00 -8.63 11.00
C VAL A 41 6.12 -7.80 11.90
N GLN A 42 6.71 -7.11 12.89
CA GLN A 42 5.98 -6.19 13.74
C GLN A 42 5.33 -5.10 12.88
N PRO A 43 4.04 -4.78 13.08
CA PRO A 43 3.41 -3.72 12.31
C PRO A 43 4.03 -2.36 12.63
N LEU A 44 4.12 -1.54 11.60
CA LEU A 44 4.46 -0.14 11.76
C LEU A 44 3.28 0.56 12.41
N ARG A 45 3.55 1.50 13.30
CA ARG A 45 2.51 2.25 14.00
C ARG A 45 2.68 3.73 13.77
N GLY A 46 1.62 4.34 13.24
CA GLY A 46 1.56 5.76 13.00
C GLY A 46 1.97 6.17 11.61
N ARG A 47 1.38 7.26 11.18
CA ARG A 47 1.60 7.83 9.84
C ARG A 47 3.08 8.14 9.58
N ALA A 48 3.78 8.68 10.57
CA ALA A 48 5.19 9.02 10.41
C ALA A 48 6.05 7.79 10.11
N ALA A 49 5.79 6.69 10.83
CA ALA A 49 6.52 5.44 10.59
C ALA A 49 6.22 4.85 9.22
N ILE A 50 4.97 4.97 8.77
CA ILE A 50 4.55 4.52 7.44
C ILE A 50 5.29 5.32 6.35
N ARG A 51 5.36 6.65 6.49
CA ARG A 51 6.10 7.50 5.54
C ARG A 51 7.58 7.14 5.48
N GLU A 52 8.18 6.93 6.65
CA GLU A 52 9.59 6.57 6.72
C GLU A 52 9.86 5.23 6.03
N TYR A 53 9.01 4.24 6.28
CA TYR A 53 9.10 2.95 5.61
C TYR A 53 9.03 3.11 4.09
N TRP A 54 8.05 3.87 3.59
CA TRP A 54 7.88 4.09 2.15
C TRP A 54 9.08 4.80 1.54
N THR A 55 9.66 5.79 2.25
CA THR A 55 10.86 6.48 1.79
C THR A 55 12.02 5.50 1.64
N ASN A 56 12.26 4.66 2.64
CA ASN A 56 13.43 3.79 2.67
C ASN A 56 13.26 2.52 1.85
N ALA A 57 12.08 1.90 1.92
CA ALA A 57 11.85 0.60 1.28
C ALA A 57 11.34 0.70 -0.15
N VAL A 58 10.72 1.82 -0.53
CA VAL A 58 10.11 1.97 -1.84
C VAL A 58 10.78 3.08 -2.65
N VAL A 59 10.73 4.32 -2.17
CA VAL A 59 11.20 5.48 -2.94
C VAL A 59 12.67 5.32 -3.32
N ARG A 60 13.51 4.86 -2.41
CA ARG A 60 14.94 4.72 -2.64
C ARG A 60 15.33 3.48 -3.44
N THR A 61 14.46 2.48 -3.51
CA THR A 61 14.82 1.16 -4.04
C THR A 61 14.08 0.77 -5.31
N GLN A 62 13.03 1.50 -5.69
CA GLN A 62 12.17 1.15 -6.82
C GLN A 62 12.08 2.28 -7.81
N GLU A 63 12.07 1.94 -9.08
CA GLU A 63 11.83 2.87 -10.17
C GLU A 63 11.01 2.18 -11.26
N GLN A 64 10.43 2.94 -12.19
CA GLN A 64 9.58 2.42 -13.26
C GLN A 64 8.45 1.55 -12.71
N ILE A 65 7.74 2.09 -11.73
CA ILE A 65 6.72 1.35 -10.99
C ILE A 65 5.42 1.32 -11.78
N ARG A 66 4.83 0.13 -11.91
CA ARG A 66 3.49 -0.08 -12.46
C ARG A 66 2.72 -0.95 -11.50
N CYS A 67 1.49 -0.59 -11.23
CA CYS A 67 0.67 -1.37 -10.30
C CYS A 67 -0.80 -1.34 -10.71
N GLY A 68 -1.53 -2.30 -10.20
CA GLY A 68 -2.96 -2.44 -10.44
C GLY A 68 -3.61 -3.16 -9.28
N TYR A 69 -4.94 -3.21 -9.30
CA TYR A 69 -5.69 -3.89 -8.26
C TYR A 69 -7.07 -4.33 -8.77
N GLU A 70 -7.69 -5.22 -8.00
CA GLU A 70 -9.10 -5.52 -8.13
C GLU A 70 -9.69 -5.70 -6.73
N ILE A 71 -10.89 -5.20 -6.52
CA ILE A 71 -11.58 -5.33 -5.25
C ILE A 71 -12.23 -6.71 -5.22
N LEU A 72 -11.90 -7.51 -4.20
CA LEU A 72 -12.46 -8.85 -4.05
C LEU A 72 -13.69 -8.86 -3.16
N ALA A 73 -13.70 -8.05 -2.11
CA ALA A 73 -14.81 -7.98 -1.18
C ALA A 73 -14.77 -6.66 -0.43
N MET A 74 -15.95 -6.22 0.00
CA MET A 74 -16.08 -5.03 0.83
C MET A 74 -17.23 -5.25 1.79
N ARG A 75 -17.02 -4.90 3.06
CA ARG A 75 -18.06 -4.99 4.07
C ARG A 75 -17.88 -3.85 5.05
N GLU A 76 -18.88 -2.97 5.14
CA GLU A 76 -18.84 -1.80 6.01
C GLU A 76 -17.57 -0.97 5.73
N ASN A 77 -16.66 -0.87 6.70
CA ASN A 77 -15.43 -0.10 6.58
C ASN A 77 -14.20 -0.99 6.37
N SER A 78 -14.40 -2.20 5.87
CA SER A 78 -13.32 -3.16 5.60
C SER A 78 -13.36 -3.62 4.16
N ALA A 79 -12.20 -3.95 3.62
CA ALA A 79 -12.10 -4.40 2.24
C ALA A 79 -10.97 -5.40 2.06
N ILE A 80 -11.13 -6.26 1.07
CA ILE A 80 -10.07 -7.16 0.60
C ILE A 80 -9.84 -6.83 -0.86
N ALA A 81 -8.58 -6.57 -1.22
CA ALA A 81 -8.22 -6.26 -2.60
C ALA A 81 -7.01 -7.09 -3.00
N HIS A 82 -7.06 -7.63 -4.20
CA HIS A 82 -5.90 -8.22 -4.85
C HIS A 82 -5.14 -7.08 -5.52
N TRP A 83 -3.82 -7.08 -5.36
CA TRP A 83 -2.98 -6.06 -5.99
C TRP A 83 -1.75 -6.69 -6.61
N TRP A 84 -1.20 -6.03 -7.59
CA TRP A 84 0.05 -6.44 -8.25
C TRP A 84 0.86 -5.22 -8.60
N ALA A 85 2.16 -5.43 -8.71
CA ALA A 85 3.07 -4.36 -9.09
C ALA A 85 4.27 -4.94 -9.82
N SER A 86 4.90 -4.10 -10.62
CA SER A 86 6.22 -4.39 -11.17
C SER A 86 7.08 -3.14 -11.03
N PHE A 87 8.36 -3.34 -10.84
CA PHE A 87 9.30 -2.24 -10.76
C PHE A 87 10.71 -2.72 -11.09
N VAL A 88 11.61 -1.78 -11.26
CA VAL A 88 13.03 -2.03 -11.45
C VAL A 88 13.76 -1.63 -10.18
N ARG A 89 14.63 -2.49 -9.66
CA ARG A 89 15.44 -2.12 -8.50
C ARG A 89 16.49 -1.12 -8.91
N THR A 90 16.58 -0.02 -8.16
CA THR A 90 17.50 1.06 -8.49
C THR A 90 18.97 0.60 -8.43
N SER A 91 19.30 -0.29 -7.48
CA SER A 91 20.68 -0.73 -7.26
C SER A 91 21.18 -1.76 -8.28
N THR A 92 20.36 -2.75 -8.63
CA THR A 92 20.78 -3.88 -9.48
C THR A 92 20.21 -3.81 -10.89
N LYS A 93 19.21 -2.94 -11.12
CA LYS A 93 18.45 -2.86 -12.37
C LYS A 93 17.66 -4.14 -12.67
N ALA A 94 17.48 -4.99 -11.69
CA ALA A 94 16.67 -6.20 -11.84
C ALA A 94 15.20 -5.85 -11.86
N GLN A 95 14.44 -6.50 -12.73
CA GLN A 95 13.00 -6.38 -12.77
C GLN A 95 12.37 -7.29 -11.70
N VAL A 96 11.43 -6.74 -10.95
CA VAL A 96 10.73 -7.46 -9.88
C VAL A 96 9.24 -7.35 -10.11
N LYS A 97 8.52 -8.44 -9.89
CA LYS A 97 7.05 -8.46 -9.89
C LYS A 97 6.57 -8.84 -8.50
N LEU A 98 5.53 -8.17 -8.05
CA LEU A 98 4.86 -8.47 -6.79
C LEU A 98 3.40 -8.83 -7.07
N ASP A 99 2.87 -9.70 -6.23
CA ASP A 99 1.45 -10.06 -6.26
C ASP A 99 1.01 -10.28 -4.82
N GLY A 100 -0.09 -9.67 -4.41
CA GLY A 100 -0.49 -9.75 -3.03
C GLY A 100 -1.96 -9.47 -2.77
N ILE A 101 -2.30 -9.58 -1.50
CA ILE A 101 -3.65 -9.32 -0.99
C ILE A 101 -3.54 -8.28 0.12
N PHE A 102 -4.38 -7.25 0.04
CA PHE A 102 -4.61 -6.31 1.13
C PHE A 102 -5.82 -6.70 1.94
N LEU A 103 -5.71 -6.60 3.25
CA LEU A 103 -6.84 -6.54 4.16
C LEU A 103 -6.84 -5.15 4.77
N LEU A 104 -7.86 -4.35 4.49
CA LEU A 104 -7.90 -2.94 4.83
C LEU A 104 -9.08 -2.64 5.76
N SER A 105 -8.85 -1.74 6.72
CA SER A 105 -9.92 -1.15 7.53
C SER A 105 -9.79 0.37 7.46
N PHE A 106 -10.93 1.06 7.49
CA PHE A 106 -10.97 2.51 7.30
C PHE A 106 -11.70 3.21 8.44
N THR A 107 -11.34 4.48 8.64
CA THR A 107 -12.05 5.37 9.56
C THR A 107 -13.31 5.90 8.86
N SER A 108 -14.17 6.57 9.62
CA SER A 108 -15.35 7.24 9.03
C SER A 108 -14.98 8.35 8.05
N GLY A 109 -13.77 8.88 8.14
CA GLY A 109 -13.26 9.88 7.19
C GLY A 109 -12.51 9.29 6.00
N ASN A 110 -12.63 7.98 5.78
CA ASN A 110 -12.03 7.27 4.65
C ASN A 110 -10.49 7.26 4.64
N LEU A 111 -9.88 7.38 5.80
CA LEU A 111 -8.45 7.14 5.97
C LEU A 111 -8.25 5.68 6.37
N CYS A 112 -7.19 5.07 5.89
CA CYS A 112 -6.89 3.70 6.27
C CYS A 112 -6.43 3.67 7.73
N ARG A 113 -7.08 2.83 8.53
CA ARG A 113 -6.78 2.63 9.94
C ARG A 113 -5.83 1.48 10.14
N ASP A 114 -5.97 0.43 9.32
CA ASP A 114 -5.19 -0.78 9.46
C ASP A 114 -5.01 -1.40 8.08
N LEU A 115 -3.76 -1.62 7.71
CA LEU A 115 -3.41 -2.31 6.47
C LEU A 115 -2.61 -3.54 6.83
N ARG A 116 -3.03 -4.68 6.31
CA ARG A 116 -2.28 -5.93 6.41
C ARG A 116 -2.13 -6.47 5.01
N GLU A 117 -1.00 -7.08 4.72
CA GLU A 117 -0.79 -7.67 3.40
C GLU A 117 -0.05 -8.99 3.49
N TRP A 118 -0.31 -9.80 2.49
CA TRP A 118 0.39 -11.04 2.20
C TRP A 118 0.82 -10.93 0.75
N TRP A 119 2.08 -11.14 0.47
CA TRP A 119 2.55 -10.95 -0.90
C TRP A 119 3.71 -11.86 -1.23
N MET A 120 3.85 -12.10 -2.53
CA MET A 120 4.91 -12.91 -3.12
C MET A 120 5.66 -12.06 -4.13
N LYS A 121 6.89 -12.42 -4.40
CA LYS A 121 7.69 -11.70 -5.39
C LYS A 121 8.48 -12.66 -6.26
N THR A 122 8.80 -12.19 -7.47
CA THR A 122 9.78 -12.86 -8.33
C THR A 122 11.17 -12.36 -7.94
N ASN A 123 12.09 -13.27 -7.76
CA ASN A 123 13.49 -12.91 -7.44
C ASN A 123 13.62 -11.93 -6.29
#